data_88215fe3643eebd397876c2a8815b3cb
#
_entry.id   88215fe3643eebd397876c2a8815b3cb
#
_cell.length_a   1.000
_cell.length_b   1.000
_cell.length_c   1.000
_cell.angle_alpha   90.00
_cell.angle_beta   90.00
_cell.angle_gamma   90.00
#
_symmetry.space_group_name_H-M   'P 1'
#
loop_
_entity.id
_entity.type
_entity.pdbx_description
1 polymer ?
#
loop_
_entity_poly.entity_id
_entity_poly.type
_entity_poly.pdbx_seq_one_letter_code
_entity_poly.pdbx_strand_id
1 'polypeptide(L)'
;MAKVLCFLATNPQCVQPLREEVEMAIDEHGWTREGIAQMRRVDSFIKETLRFEGTTACVYFLRTPLMYLTSLLDGVQRKATKDVTLSDGTFLPRGTNVAFAVYAIEHDHHNYEDPFTFKPFRFVELQDKCGDPSKYQFASITHDSLGFGLGKSAW
;
A
#
# COMPACT_ATOMS: atom_id res chain seq x y z
N MET A 1 9.26 7.08 -1.48
CA MET A 1 9.27 8.34 -2.25
C MET A 1 9.74 8.19 -3.70
N ALA A 2 10.90 7.58 -4.02
CA ALA A 2 11.39 7.44 -5.41
C ALA A 2 10.35 6.81 -6.36
N LYS A 3 9.67 5.74 -5.95
CA LYS A 3 8.61 5.09 -6.74
C LYS A 3 7.47 6.05 -7.09
N VAL A 4 6.99 6.84 -6.13
CA VAL A 4 5.92 7.83 -6.35
C VAL A 4 6.33 8.85 -7.42
N LEU A 5 7.57 9.33 -7.37
CA LEU A 5 8.09 10.26 -8.39
C LEU A 5 8.21 9.59 -9.77
N CYS A 6 8.63 8.32 -9.83
CA CYS A 6 8.67 7.57 -11.09
C CYS A 6 7.27 7.40 -11.69
N PHE A 7 6.26 7.05 -10.87
CA PHE A 7 4.88 6.92 -11.32
C PHE A 7 4.29 8.26 -11.75
N LEU A 8 4.63 9.33 -11.06
CA LEU A 8 4.21 10.67 -11.45
C LEU A 8 4.81 11.09 -12.80
N ALA A 9 6.09 10.79 -13.03
CA ALA A 9 6.77 11.07 -14.29
C ALA A 9 6.21 10.25 -15.47
N THR A 10 5.78 9.01 -15.23
CA THR A 10 5.16 8.14 -16.25
C THR A 10 3.66 8.42 -16.46
N ASN A 11 3.03 9.17 -15.54
CA ASN A 11 1.61 9.55 -15.60
C ASN A 11 1.43 11.08 -15.51
N PRO A 12 1.94 11.86 -16.48
CA PRO A 12 1.93 13.33 -16.42
C PRO A 12 0.53 13.94 -16.35
N GLN A 13 -0.50 13.21 -16.82
CA GLN A 13 -1.91 13.61 -16.72
C GLN A 13 -2.39 13.74 -15.27
N CYS A 14 -1.72 13.09 -14.31
CA CYS A 14 -2.07 13.16 -12.90
C CYS A 14 -1.48 14.40 -12.20
N VAL A 15 -0.46 15.03 -12.77
CA VAL A 15 0.26 16.14 -12.13
C VAL A 15 -0.65 17.33 -11.88
N GLN A 16 -1.42 17.72 -12.88
CA GLN A 16 -2.29 18.91 -12.77
C GLN A 16 -3.40 18.72 -11.73
N PRO A 17 -4.20 17.62 -11.75
CA PRO A 17 -5.21 17.40 -10.72
C PRO A 17 -4.68 17.30 -9.30
N LEU A 18 -3.46 16.74 -9.13
CA LEU A 18 -2.81 16.65 -7.82
C LEU A 18 -2.33 18.03 -7.34
N ARG A 19 -1.77 18.84 -8.23
CA ARG A 19 -1.32 20.19 -7.92
C ARG A 19 -2.49 21.10 -7.51
N GLU A 20 -3.57 21.06 -8.26
CA GLU A 20 -4.79 21.85 -7.95
C GLU A 20 -5.35 21.50 -6.56
N GLU A 21 -5.40 20.19 -6.23
CA GLU A 21 -5.84 19.77 -4.89
C GLU A 21 -4.92 20.30 -3.79
N VAL A 22 -3.60 20.23 -3.98
CA VAL A 22 -2.62 20.73 -3.00
C VAL A 22 -2.73 22.25 -2.84
N GLU A 23 -2.81 22.99 -3.93
CA GLU A 23 -2.96 24.47 -3.91
C GLU A 23 -4.24 24.87 -3.17
N MET A 24 -5.37 24.25 -3.50
CA MET A 24 -6.65 24.52 -2.83
C MET A 24 -6.60 24.20 -1.32
N ALA A 25 -6.03 23.05 -0.95
CA ALA A 25 -5.95 22.65 0.46
C ALA A 25 -5.02 23.58 1.27
N ILE A 26 -3.93 24.06 0.66
CA ILE A 26 -2.99 24.99 1.30
C ILE A 26 -3.61 26.39 1.42
N ASP A 27 -4.30 26.88 0.39
CA ASP A 27 -4.93 28.18 0.40
C ASP A 27 -6.05 28.26 1.46
N GLU A 28 -6.79 27.15 1.68
CA GLU A 28 -7.90 27.13 2.63
C GLU A 28 -7.45 26.83 4.07
N HIS A 29 -6.53 25.91 4.26
CA HIS A 29 -6.18 25.37 5.58
C HIS A 29 -4.70 25.57 5.95
N GLY A 30 -3.87 26.06 5.03
CA GLY A 30 -2.41 26.12 5.21
C GLY A 30 -1.76 24.75 5.32
N TRP A 31 -0.49 24.73 5.69
CA TRP A 31 0.28 23.50 5.98
C TRP A 31 -0.06 22.95 7.39
N THR A 32 -1.31 22.59 7.57
CA THR A 32 -1.82 22.01 8.81
C THR A 32 -2.16 20.54 8.63
N ARG A 33 -2.42 19.84 9.74
CA ARG A 33 -2.90 18.46 9.69
C ARG A 33 -4.24 18.34 8.97
N GLU A 34 -5.10 19.32 9.16
CA GLU A 34 -6.40 19.44 8.51
C GLU A 34 -6.25 19.61 6.99
N GLY A 35 -5.36 20.51 6.56
CA GLY A 35 -5.06 20.73 5.14
C GLY A 35 -4.53 19.45 4.46
N ILE A 36 -3.60 18.75 5.10
CA ILE A 36 -3.08 17.49 4.58
C ILE A 36 -4.18 16.42 4.48
N ALA A 37 -5.11 16.36 5.44
CA ALA A 37 -6.22 15.41 5.42
C ALA A 37 -7.21 15.66 4.27
N GLN A 38 -7.25 16.86 3.69
CA GLN A 38 -8.09 17.18 2.52
C GLN A 38 -7.46 16.71 1.19
N MET A 39 -6.17 16.38 1.16
CA MET A 39 -5.46 15.98 -0.06
C MET A 39 -5.74 14.51 -0.41
N ARG A 40 -7.00 14.19 -0.70
CA ARG A 40 -7.48 12.81 -0.93
C ARG A 40 -6.89 12.16 -2.19
N ARG A 41 -6.68 12.94 -3.26
CA ARG A 41 -6.09 12.44 -4.52
C ARG A 41 -4.61 12.15 -4.35
N VAL A 42 -3.89 13.01 -3.62
CA VAL A 42 -2.47 12.79 -3.28
C VAL A 42 -2.33 11.52 -2.45
N ASP A 43 -3.17 11.38 -1.42
CA ASP A 43 -3.21 10.20 -0.55
C ASP A 43 -3.46 8.91 -1.36
N SER A 44 -4.47 8.94 -2.24
CA SER A 44 -4.82 7.83 -3.14
C SER A 44 -3.69 7.47 -4.10
N PHE A 45 -3.05 8.46 -4.71
CA PHE A 45 -1.94 8.26 -5.63
C PHE A 45 -0.75 7.57 -4.95
N ILE A 46 -0.41 7.99 -3.74
CA ILE A 46 0.67 7.39 -2.95
C ILE A 46 0.30 5.95 -2.57
N LYS A 47 -0.93 5.72 -2.11
CA LYS A 47 -1.41 4.40 -1.71
C LYS A 47 -1.44 3.43 -2.89
N GLU A 48 -1.95 3.85 -4.06
CA GLU A 48 -2.00 3.02 -5.26
C GLU A 48 -0.59 2.70 -5.78
N THR A 49 0.34 3.65 -5.69
CA THR A 49 1.75 3.40 -6.06
C THR A 49 2.35 2.30 -5.17
N LEU A 50 2.09 2.33 -3.87
CA LEU A 50 2.59 1.29 -2.96
C LEU A 50 1.91 -0.06 -3.19
N ARG A 51 0.60 -0.08 -3.41
CA ARG A 51 -0.13 -1.29 -3.76
C ARG A 51 0.43 -1.94 -5.02
N PHE A 52 0.58 -1.15 -6.08
CA PHE A 52 0.97 -1.63 -7.41
C PHE A 52 2.42 -2.13 -7.45
N GLU A 53 3.33 -1.44 -6.79
CA GLU A 53 4.76 -1.75 -6.76
C GLU A 53 5.20 -2.59 -5.55
N GLY A 54 4.31 -2.76 -4.56
CA GLY A 54 4.65 -3.33 -3.26
C GLY A 54 5.47 -2.39 -2.38
N THR A 55 5.48 -2.69 -1.09
CA THR A 55 6.16 -1.88 -0.07
C THR A 55 7.67 -2.03 -0.06
N THR A 56 8.22 -3.08 -0.65
CA THR A 56 9.63 -3.42 -0.53
C THR A 56 10.50 -2.62 -1.47
N ALA A 57 11.20 -1.67 -0.92
CA ALA A 57 12.15 -0.81 -1.65
C ALA A 57 13.47 -1.50 -2.04
N CYS A 58 13.72 -2.74 -1.59
CA CYS A 58 15.04 -3.35 -1.60
C CYS A 58 15.36 -4.16 -2.86
N VAL A 59 14.38 -4.43 -3.72
CA VAL A 59 14.48 -5.43 -4.79
C VAL A 59 15.21 -4.95 -6.05
N TYR A 60 15.32 -3.66 -6.26
CA TYR A 60 15.92 -3.15 -7.51
C TYR A 60 17.46 -3.21 -7.60
N PHE A 61 18.14 -3.54 -6.51
CA PHE A 61 19.61 -3.49 -6.51
C PHE A 61 20.33 -4.81 -6.86
N LEU A 62 19.64 -5.94 -6.88
CA LEU A 62 20.25 -7.25 -7.15
C LEU A 62 19.58 -7.97 -8.33
N ARG A 63 20.20 -7.88 -9.45
CA ARG A 63 19.78 -8.40 -10.77
C ARG A 63 20.03 -9.93 -10.91
N THR A 64 19.55 -10.76 -9.99
CA THR A 64 19.69 -12.22 -10.09
C THR A 64 18.33 -12.93 -10.24
N PRO A 65 18.27 -14.07 -10.97
CA PRO A 65 17.02 -14.84 -11.17
C PRO A 65 16.36 -15.32 -9.87
N LEU A 66 17.16 -15.50 -8.81
CA LEU A 66 16.67 -15.87 -7.47
C LEU A 66 15.79 -14.77 -6.85
N MET A 67 15.87 -13.57 -7.33
CA MET A 67 15.20 -12.38 -6.85
C MET A 67 13.74 -12.26 -7.29
N TYR A 68 13.37 -12.87 -8.43
CA TYR A 68 11.95 -12.99 -8.78
C TYR A 68 11.17 -13.83 -7.77
N LEU A 69 11.82 -14.84 -7.17
CA LEU A 69 11.21 -15.65 -6.13
C LEU A 69 11.11 -14.90 -4.79
N THR A 70 12.07 -14.02 -4.48
CA THR A 70 12.02 -13.22 -3.24
C THR A 70 11.06 -12.04 -3.34
N SER A 71 10.84 -11.46 -4.52
CA SER A 71 9.85 -10.39 -4.71
C SER A 71 8.40 -10.87 -4.53
N LEU A 72 8.13 -12.14 -4.82
CA LEU A 72 6.85 -12.78 -4.49
C LEU A 72 6.67 -13.00 -2.97
N LEU A 73 7.78 -13.00 -2.23
CA LEU A 73 7.82 -13.15 -0.77
C LEU A 73 8.01 -11.79 -0.05
N ASP A 74 8.04 -10.69 -0.80
CA ASP A 74 8.16 -9.33 -0.28
C ASP A 74 6.88 -8.95 0.47
N GLY A 75 6.86 -9.32 1.71
CA GLY A 75 5.76 -9.06 2.62
C GLY A 75 6.27 -8.77 4.02
N VAL A 76 5.33 -8.51 4.88
CA VAL A 76 5.58 -8.38 6.30
C VAL A 76 6.12 -9.71 6.83
N GLN A 77 7.37 -9.72 7.28
CA GLN A 77 8.01 -10.91 7.84
C GLN A 77 7.95 -10.87 9.36
N ARG A 78 7.74 -12.02 9.96
CA ARG A 78 7.74 -12.20 11.42
C ARG A 78 8.44 -13.52 11.77
N LYS A 79 9.01 -13.55 12.97
CA LYS A 79 9.61 -14.77 13.52
C LYS A 79 8.79 -15.26 14.70
N ALA A 80 8.40 -16.52 14.68
CA ALA A 80 7.69 -17.14 15.79
C ALA A 80 8.56 -17.16 17.04
N THR A 81 8.13 -16.50 18.11
CA THR A 81 8.85 -16.45 19.41
C THR A 81 8.53 -17.64 20.31
N LYS A 82 7.47 -18.37 19.99
CA LYS A 82 7.01 -19.61 20.65
C LYS A 82 6.38 -20.53 19.62
N ASP A 83 6.12 -21.76 19.99
CA ASP A 83 5.34 -22.68 19.17
C ASP A 83 3.91 -22.14 19.01
N VAL A 84 3.40 -22.15 17.79
CA VAL A 84 2.07 -21.63 17.43
C VAL A 84 1.38 -22.63 16.51
N THR A 85 0.12 -22.92 16.78
CA THR A 85 -0.75 -23.63 15.83
C THR A 85 -1.73 -22.62 15.24
N LEU A 86 -1.77 -22.53 13.91
CA LEU A 86 -2.70 -21.66 13.20
C LEU A 86 -4.11 -22.24 13.23
N SER A 87 -5.11 -21.42 12.83
CA SER A 87 -6.53 -21.85 12.84
C SER A 87 -6.85 -22.98 11.86
N ASP A 88 -6.02 -23.16 10.82
CA ASP A 88 -6.10 -24.25 9.84
C ASP A 88 -5.40 -25.55 10.31
N GLY A 89 -4.83 -25.56 11.53
CA GLY A 89 -4.08 -26.68 12.09
C GLY A 89 -2.59 -26.70 11.76
N THR A 90 -2.08 -25.75 10.96
CA THR A 90 -0.65 -25.67 10.63
C THR A 90 0.18 -25.37 11.88
N PHE A 91 1.13 -26.25 12.20
CA PHE A 91 2.03 -26.07 13.33
C PHE A 91 3.29 -25.30 12.92
N LEU A 92 3.60 -24.23 13.64
CA LEU A 92 4.78 -23.40 13.45
C LEU A 92 5.68 -23.50 14.70
N PRO A 93 6.82 -24.19 14.62
CA PRO A 93 7.79 -24.24 15.71
C PRO A 93 8.37 -22.86 16.03
N ARG A 94 8.78 -22.66 17.27
CA ARG A 94 9.55 -21.47 17.67
C ARG A 94 10.75 -21.28 16.74
N GLY A 95 10.95 -20.04 16.31
CA GLY A 95 12.06 -19.67 15.40
C GLY A 95 11.70 -19.72 13.92
N THR A 96 10.52 -20.23 13.55
CA THR A 96 10.05 -20.23 12.15
C THR A 96 9.87 -18.81 11.65
N ASN A 97 10.43 -18.52 10.47
CA ASN A 97 10.15 -17.26 9.77
C ASN A 97 8.85 -17.41 8.97
N VAL A 98 7.94 -16.48 9.16
CA VAL A 98 6.65 -16.40 8.45
C VAL A 98 6.63 -15.13 7.63
N ALA A 99 6.24 -15.24 6.37
CA ALA A 99 6.04 -14.10 5.48
C ALA A 99 4.61 -14.10 4.96
N PHE A 100 4.03 -12.92 4.82
CA PHE A 100 2.73 -12.75 4.19
C PHE A 100 2.93 -12.33 2.73
N ALA A 101 2.22 -12.97 1.82
CA ALA A 101 2.26 -12.68 0.39
C ALA A 101 1.46 -11.39 0.09
N VAL A 102 1.95 -10.24 0.56
CA VAL A 102 1.26 -8.93 0.43
C VAL A 102 0.96 -8.62 -1.02
N TYR A 103 1.93 -8.84 -1.91
CA TYR A 103 1.73 -8.63 -3.35
C TYR A 103 0.55 -9.43 -3.91
N ALA A 104 0.41 -10.70 -3.53
CA ALA A 104 -0.70 -11.53 -3.98
C ALA A 104 -2.06 -11.00 -3.48
N ILE A 105 -2.12 -10.54 -2.22
CA ILE A 105 -3.34 -9.95 -1.63
C ILE A 105 -3.71 -8.64 -2.33
N GLU A 106 -2.72 -7.79 -2.60
CA GLU A 106 -2.91 -6.49 -3.24
C GLU A 106 -3.19 -6.59 -4.76
N HIS A 107 -2.93 -7.76 -5.35
CA HIS A 107 -3.23 -8.05 -6.77
C HIS A 107 -4.32 -9.10 -6.95
N ASP A 108 -5.08 -9.40 -5.91
CA ASP A 108 -6.22 -10.31 -5.99
C ASP A 108 -7.46 -9.60 -6.55
N HIS A 109 -8.08 -10.21 -7.57
CA HIS A 109 -9.33 -9.74 -8.20
C HIS A 109 -10.52 -9.73 -7.24
N HIS A 110 -10.48 -10.49 -6.14
CA HIS A 110 -11.52 -10.45 -5.12
C HIS A 110 -11.44 -9.18 -4.26
N ASN A 111 -10.24 -8.61 -4.12
CA ASN A 111 -10.00 -7.42 -3.31
C ASN A 111 -10.02 -6.13 -4.14
N TYR A 112 -9.57 -6.22 -5.39
CA TYR A 112 -9.42 -5.05 -6.26
C TYR A 112 -9.91 -5.34 -7.68
N GLU A 113 -10.71 -4.44 -8.21
CA GLU A 113 -11.07 -4.44 -9.63
C GLU A 113 -9.85 -4.08 -10.48
N ASP A 114 -9.55 -4.85 -11.53
CA ASP A 114 -8.37 -4.69 -12.39
C ASP A 114 -7.07 -4.49 -11.57
N PRO A 115 -6.67 -5.45 -10.74
CA PRO A 115 -5.59 -5.25 -9.76
C PRO A 115 -4.23 -5.03 -10.42
N PHE A 116 -4.04 -5.47 -11.68
CA PHE A 116 -2.82 -5.28 -12.46
C PHE A 116 -2.81 -3.99 -13.29
N THR A 117 -3.81 -3.13 -13.10
CA THR A 117 -3.87 -1.81 -13.73
C THR A 117 -3.65 -0.73 -12.68
N PHE A 118 -2.69 0.16 -12.92
CA PHE A 118 -2.48 1.32 -12.08
C PHE A 118 -3.61 2.33 -12.27
N LYS A 119 -4.42 2.53 -11.23
CA LYS A 119 -5.52 3.50 -11.21
C LYS A 119 -5.22 4.56 -10.12
N PRO A 120 -4.64 5.72 -10.46
CA PRO A 120 -4.09 6.69 -9.51
C PRO A 120 -5.08 7.18 -8.44
N PHE A 121 -6.37 7.22 -8.77
CA PHE A 121 -7.42 7.70 -7.87
C PHE A 121 -8.36 6.58 -7.39
N ARG A 122 -7.95 5.32 -7.50
CA ARG A 122 -8.70 4.13 -7.06
C ARG A 122 -9.27 4.29 -5.66
N PHE A 123 -8.46 4.76 -4.73
CA PHE A 123 -8.87 4.85 -3.33
C PHE A 123 -9.81 6.03 -3.04
N VAL A 124 -9.77 7.09 -3.83
CA VAL A 124 -10.82 8.15 -3.79
C VAL A 124 -12.16 7.56 -4.22
N GLU A 125 -12.19 6.83 -5.35
CA GLU A 125 -13.41 6.18 -5.83
C GLU A 125 -13.99 5.16 -4.83
N LEU A 126 -13.10 4.42 -4.15
CA LEU A 126 -13.51 3.46 -3.10
C LEU A 126 -14.04 4.17 -1.85
N GLN A 127 -13.42 5.29 -1.46
CA GLN A 127 -13.92 6.13 -0.36
C GLN A 127 -15.32 6.66 -0.66
N ASP A 128 -15.53 7.18 -1.87
CA ASP A 128 -16.82 7.74 -2.29
C ASP A 128 -17.93 6.66 -2.34
N LYS A 129 -17.58 5.45 -2.78
CA LYS A 129 -18.53 4.30 -2.77
C LYS A 129 -18.84 3.80 -1.36
N CYS A 130 -17.85 3.81 -0.46
CA CYS A 130 -18.01 3.26 0.89
C CYS A 130 -18.69 4.23 1.87
N GLY A 131 -18.64 5.54 1.61
CA GLY A 131 -19.14 6.58 2.51
C GLY A 131 -18.28 6.77 3.78
N ASP A 132 -17.14 6.10 3.90
CA ASP A 132 -16.20 6.25 5.01
C ASP A 132 -14.82 6.70 4.46
N PRO A 133 -14.50 7.99 4.56
CA PRO A 133 -13.24 8.53 4.06
C PRO A 133 -12.00 7.97 4.76
N SER A 134 -12.15 7.47 5.99
CA SER A 134 -11.02 7.00 6.79
C SER A 134 -10.51 5.61 6.37
N LYS A 135 -11.40 4.79 5.82
CA LYS A 135 -11.11 3.37 5.54
C LYS A 135 -10.00 3.16 4.52
N TYR A 136 -9.90 4.02 3.53
CA TYR A 136 -8.98 3.86 2.40
C TYR A 136 -7.87 4.91 2.36
N GLN A 137 -7.63 5.65 3.46
CA GLN A 137 -6.48 6.53 3.57
C GLN A 137 -5.16 5.75 3.44
N PHE A 138 -4.10 6.42 2.99
CA PHE A 138 -2.76 5.83 2.85
C PHE A 138 -2.30 5.10 4.11
N ALA A 139 -2.51 5.73 5.27
CA ALA A 139 -2.13 5.19 6.57
C ALA A 139 -3.13 4.17 7.13
N SER A 140 -4.30 3.95 6.49
CA SER A 140 -5.28 3.00 6.99
C SER A 140 -4.81 1.56 6.76
N ILE A 141 -4.98 0.74 7.79
CA ILE A 141 -4.64 -0.69 7.77
C ILE A 141 -5.94 -1.47 7.59
N THR A 142 -6.02 -2.23 6.52
CA THR A 142 -7.15 -3.13 6.25
C THR A 142 -6.61 -4.52 5.93
N HIS A 143 -7.49 -5.52 5.94
CA HIS A 143 -7.10 -6.89 5.55
C HIS A 143 -6.67 -6.97 4.07
N ASP A 144 -7.11 -6.03 3.25
CA ASP A 144 -6.85 -5.96 1.82
C ASP A 144 -5.61 -5.11 1.49
N SER A 145 -5.11 -4.31 2.44
CA SER A 145 -3.98 -3.41 2.29
C SER A 145 -3.03 -3.55 3.48
N LEU A 146 -2.02 -4.40 3.30
CA LEU A 146 -1.08 -4.81 4.35
C LEU A 146 0.29 -4.12 4.24
N GLY A 147 0.40 -3.04 3.48
CA GLY A 147 1.66 -2.35 3.22
C GLY A 147 2.43 -1.95 4.49
N PHE A 148 1.73 -1.70 5.58
CA PHE A 148 2.30 -1.39 6.90
C PHE A 148 2.09 -2.49 7.94
N GLY A 149 1.67 -3.69 7.51
CA GLY A 149 1.34 -4.80 8.40
C GLY A 149 -0.06 -4.71 8.98
N LEU A 150 -0.36 -5.59 9.94
CA LEU A 150 -1.65 -5.66 10.61
C LEU A 150 -1.46 -5.88 12.12
N GLY A 151 -2.42 -5.40 12.93
CA GLY A 151 -2.46 -5.59 14.37
C GLY A 151 -1.55 -4.65 15.17
N LYS A 152 -1.22 -5.04 16.42
CA LYS A 152 -0.48 -4.19 17.38
C LYS A 152 0.93 -3.80 16.95
N SER A 153 1.49 -4.51 15.98
CA SER A 153 2.86 -4.28 15.46
C SER A 153 2.84 -3.68 14.05
N ALA A 154 1.71 -3.16 13.60
CA ALA A 154 1.62 -2.36 12.40
C ALA A 154 2.30 -1.01 12.64
N TRP A 155 3.10 -0.53 11.67
CA TRP A 155 3.99 0.67 11.75
C TRP A 155 5.29 0.43 12.49
#